data_056ebefe6a9f9b7dc59eadbd0186f40f
#
_entry.id   056ebefe6a9f9b7dc59eadbd0186f40f
#
_cell.length_a   1.000
_cell.length_b   1.000
_cell.length_c   1.000
_cell.angle_alpha   90.00
_cell.angle_beta   90.00
_cell.angle_gamma   90.00
#
_symmetry.space_group_name_H-M   'P 1'
#
loop_
_entity.id
_entity.type
_entity.pdbx_description
1 polymer ?
#
loop_
_entity_poly.entity_id
_entity_poly.type
_entity_poly.pdbx_seq_one_letter_code
_entity_poly.pdbx_strand_id
1 'polypeptide(L)'
;INMADSRKNKNRCSFCGRTEDEVGFLITGMNGYICDSCATQAYEITQEALGAGKKASATKLNLKELPKPVEIKKFLDQYVIGQDDAKRFLSVSVYNHYKRLLQKDGGDDVEIEKSNIIMVGSTGTGKTLLARTIAKLLHVPFTIVDATVLTEAGYVGEDIESILTRLLQVADYNVPEAEQGIVFIDEIDKIAR
;
A
#
# COMPACT_ATOMS: atom_id res chain seq x y z
N ILE A 1 50.02 43.32 14.12
CA ILE A 1 49.65 41.93 14.42
C ILE A 1 48.15 41.81 14.19
N ASN A 2 47.78 41.37 12.99
CA ASN A 2 46.40 41.19 12.57
C ASN A 2 45.86 39.85 13.15
N MET A 3 44.87 39.91 14.04
CA MET A 3 44.05 38.76 14.35
C MET A 3 43.06 38.55 13.22
N ALA A 4 43.30 37.49 12.44
CA ALA A 4 42.39 37.04 11.39
C ALA A 4 41.09 36.51 12.04
N ASP A 5 40.01 37.17 11.67
CA ASP A 5 38.62 36.83 11.98
C ASP A 5 38.28 35.45 11.41
N SER A 6 38.28 34.45 12.27
CA SER A 6 37.91 33.08 11.92
C SER A 6 36.38 32.97 11.89
N ARG A 7 35.75 33.56 10.86
CA ARG A 7 34.31 33.31 10.60
C ARG A 7 34.16 31.84 10.17
N LYS A 8 33.82 31.00 11.14
CA LYS A 8 33.30 29.66 10.87
C LYS A 8 32.16 29.80 9.86
N ASN A 9 32.39 29.32 8.65
CA ASN A 9 31.39 29.26 7.61
C ASN A 9 30.33 28.22 8.06
N LYS A 10 29.32 28.67 8.83
CA LYS A 10 28.24 27.83 9.28
C LYS A 10 27.38 27.45 8.07
N ASN A 11 27.15 26.20 7.88
CA ASN A 11 26.23 25.69 6.85
C ASN A 11 24.87 26.37 7.04
N ARG A 12 24.26 26.79 5.92
CA ARG A 12 22.98 27.47 5.92
C ARG A 12 22.01 26.77 4.96
N CYS A 13 20.75 26.72 5.35
CA CYS A 13 19.70 26.27 4.45
C CYS A 13 19.64 27.18 3.21
N SER A 14 19.76 26.60 2.00
CA SER A 14 19.73 27.34 0.74
C SER A 14 18.34 27.90 0.40
N PHE A 15 17.30 27.46 1.11
CA PHE A 15 15.91 27.90 0.91
C PHE A 15 15.53 29.05 1.84
N CYS A 16 15.77 28.93 3.15
CA CYS A 16 15.34 29.94 4.12
C CYS A 16 16.50 30.72 4.75
N GLY A 17 17.76 30.37 4.49
CA GLY A 17 18.96 31.05 4.98
C GLY A 17 19.31 30.78 6.46
N ARG A 18 18.50 30.03 7.22
CA ARG A 18 18.78 29.68 8.62
C ARG A 18 20.05 28.85 8.75
N THR A 19 20.79 29.07 9.79
CA THR A 19 22.02 28.34 10.13
C THR A 19 21.68 26.99 10.77
N GLU A 20 22.66 26.08 10.79
CA GLU A 20 22.54 24.76 11.41
C GLU A 20 22.11 24.81 12.88
N ASP A 21 22.50 25.87 13.62
CA ASP A 21 22.12 26.08 15.02
C ASP A 21 20.64 26.53 15.19
N GLU A 22 19.98 26.98 14.12
CA GLU A 22 18.61 27.53 14.13
C GLU A 22 17.57 26.52 13.62
N VAL A 23 18.00 25.32 13.24
CA VAL A 23 17.16 24.27 12.65
C VAL A 23 17.43 22.94 13.34
N GLY A 24 16.53 21.98 13.22
CA GLY A 24 16.70 20.66 13.81
C GLY A 24 17.86 19.88 13.17
N PHE A 25 17.94 19.89 11.84
CA PHE A 25 19.06 19.34 11.06
C PHE A 25 19.08 19.92 9.64
N LEU A 26 20.24 19.78 8.99
CA LEU A 26 20.44 20.13 7.58
C LEU A 26 20.71 18.88 6.76
N ILE A 27 19.94 18.70 5.68
CA ILE A 27 20.18 17.68 4.65
C ILE A 27 21.16 18.27 3.64
N THR A 28 22.27 17.59 3.40
CA THR A 28 23.30 18.01 2.45
C THR A 28 22.98 17.54 1.05
N GLY A 29 22.89 18.45 0.10
CA GLY A 29 22.83 18.17 -1.34
C GLY A 29 24.18 18.41 -2.03
N MET A 30 24.25 18.16 -3.35
CA MET A 30 25.49 18.37 -4.11
C MET A 30 25.99 19.81 -4.10
N ASN A 31 25.09 20.81 -4.11
CA ASN A 31 25.41 22.23 -4.21
C ASN A 31 24.71 23.09 -3.16
N GLY A 32 24.20 22.50 -2.06
CA GLY A 32 23.50 23.27 -1.05
C GLY A 32 22.94 22.41 0.09
N TYR A 33 22.23 23.08 0.98
CA TYR A 33 21.63 22.47 2.15
C TYR A 33 20.14 22.80 2.19
N ILE A 34 19.33 21.88 2.69
CA ILE A 34 17.91 22.12 3.00
C ILE A 34 17.66 21.73 4.46
N CYS A 35 16.98 22.60 5.22
CA CYS A 35 16.62 22.26 6.60
C CYS A 35 15.35 21.41 6.65
N ASP A 36 15.14 20.72 7.79
CA ASP A 36 13.96 19.93 8.12
C ASP A 36 12.64 20.65 7.80
N SER A 37 12.52 21.88 8.24
CA SER A 37 11.34 22.72 8.04
C SER A 37 11.05 23.01 6.56
N CYS A 38 12.08 23.37 5.77
CA CYS A 38 11.95 23.61 4.34
C CYS A 38 11.73 22.31 3.55
N ALA A 39 12.30 21.20 3.98
CA ALA A 39 12.08 19.91 3.37
C ALA A 39 10.61 19.45 3.52
N THR A 40 10.05 19.61 4.72
CA THR A 40 8.63 19.34 4.99
C THR A 40 7.72 20.23 4.14
N GLN A 41 7.99 21.53 4.11
CA GLN A 41 7.21 22.47 3.30
C GLN A 41 7.31 22.19 1.79
N ALA A 42 8.49 21.83 1.29
CA ALA A 42 8.68 21.45 -0.11
C ALA A 42 7.90 20.17 -0.43
N TYR A 43 7.89 19.20 0.49
CA TYR A 43 7.09 17.98 0.36
C TYR A 43 5.58 18.28 0.31
N GLU A 44 5.07 19.13 1.20
CA GLU A 44 3.65 19.55 1.18
C GLU A 44 3.27 20.24 -0.13
N ILE A 45 4.09 21.18 -0.60
CA ILE A 45 3.86 21.88 -1.88
C ILE A 45 3.90 20.90 -3.06
N THR A 46 4.83 19.96 -3.07
CA THR A 46 4.90 18.94 -4.14
C THR A 46 3.71 18.01 -4.09
N GLN A 47 3.25 17.62 -2.91
CA GLN A 47 2.01 16.84 -2.74
C GLN A 47 0.78 17.62 -3.24
N GLU A 48 0.67 18.90 -2.95
CA GLU A 48 -0.41 19.75 -3.46
C GLU A 48 -0.31 19.93 -4.99
N ALA A 49 0.86 20.18 -5.53
CA ALA A 49 1.08 20.40 -6.95
C ALA A 49 0.91 19.12 -7.78
N LEU A 50 1.40 17.98 -7.29
CA LEU A 50 1.23 16.67 -7.94
C LEU A 50 -0.15 16.07 -7.66
N GLY A 51 -0.76 16.40 -6.54
CA GLY A 51 -2.11 15.99 -6.15
C GLY A 51 -3.23 16.74 -6.86
N ALA A 52 -2.95 17.88 -7.53
CA ALA A 52 -3.92 18.57 -8.38
C ALA A 52 -4.23 17.80 -9.69
N GLY A 53 -3.47 16.75 -10.00
CA GLY A 53 -3.72 15.84 -11.11
C GLY A 53 -4.09 14.43 -10.67
N LYS A 54 -5.21 14.25 -10.03
CA LYS A 54 -5.81 13.03 -9.46
C LYS A 54 -5.64 12.91 -7.94
N LYS A 55 -6.37 13.75 -7.20
CA LYS A 55 -7.05 13.24 -6.02
C LYS A 55 -8.18 12.33 -6.52
N ALA A 56 -7.87 11.08 -6.85
CA ALA A 56 -8.74 10.01 -6.41
C ALA A 56 -8.69 10.14 -4.89
N SER A 57 -9.69 10.77 -4.30
CA SER A 57 -9.95 10.71 -2.87
C SER A 57 -9.86 9.22 -2.57
N ALA A 58 -8.85 8.81 -1.77
CA ALA A 58 -8.87 7.51 -1.19
C ALA A 58 -10.23 7.44 -0.49
N THR A 59 -11.16 6.79 -1.13
CA THR A 59 -12.50 6.57 -0.58
C THR A 59 -12.22 5.65 0.58
N LYS A 60 -12.09 6.24 1.78
CA LYS A 60 -11.95 5.44 3.00
C LYS A 60 -13.12 4.50 2.96
N LEU A 61 -12.84 3.23 2.68
CA LEU A 61 -13.83 2.18 2.75
C LEU A 61 -14.59 2.38 4.07
N ASN A 62 -15.87 2.67 3.96
CA ASN A 62 -16.74 2.88 5.12
C ASN A 62 -17.65 1.66 5.25
N LEU A 63 -17.92 1.24 6.47
CA LEU A 63 -18.78 0.06 6.74
C LEU A 63 -20.15 0.18 6.05
N LYS A 64 -20.66 1.42 5.88
CA LYS A 64 -21.93 1.69 5.20
C LYS A 64 -21.86 1.57 3.67
N GLU A 65 -20.67 1.70 3.10
CA GLU A 65 -20.40 1.66 1.66
C GLU A 65 -19.81 0.32 1.22
N LEU A 66 -19.52 -0.58 2.19
CA LEU A 66 -19.00 -1.90 1.88
C LEU A 66 -20.08 -2.72 1.14
N PRO A 67 -19.82 -3.11 -0.12
CA PRO A 67 -20.80 -3.87 -0.90
C PRO A 67 -21.09 -5.21 -0.24
N LYS A 68 -22.36 -5.59 -0.18
CA LYS A 68 -22.80 -6.87 0.40
C LYS A 68 -22.32 -8.06 -0.47
N PRO A 69 -22.20 -9.27 0.09
CA PRO A 69 -21.75 -10.44 -0.66
C PRO A 69 -22.52 -10.69 -1.97
N VAL A 70 -23.81 -10.41 -1.97
CA VAL A 70 -24.66 -10.54 -3.18
C VAL A 70 -24.25 -9.54 -4.25
N GLU A 71 -23.89 -8.34 -3.88
CA GLU A 71 -23.46 -7.27 -4.80
C GLU A 71 -22.06 -7.56 -5.34
N ILE A 72 -21.16 -8.06 -4.46
CA ILE A 72 -19.82 -8.52 -4.85
C ILE A 72 -19.95 -9.64 -5.90
N LYS A 73 -20.76 -10.66 -5.62
CA LYS A 73 -21.00 -11.76 -6.57
C LYS A 73 -21.55 -11.23 -7.89
N LYS A 74 -22.57 -10.38 -7.85
CA LYS A 74 -23.18 -9.79 -9.05
C LYS A 74 -22.16 -9.00 -9.88
N PHE A 75 -21.22 -8.34 -9.25
CA PHE A 75 -20.14 -7.65 -9.96
C PHE A 75 -19.16 -8.65 -10.58
N LEU A 76 -18.78 -9.71 -9.85
CA LEU A 76 -17.93 -10.78 -10.38
C LEU A 76 -18.55 -11.48 -11.58
N ASP A 77 -19.88 -11.66 -11.59
CA ASP A 77 -20.61 -12.28 -12.70
C ASP A 77 -20.49 -11.50 -14.02
N GLN A 78 -20.17 -10.21 -13.97
CA GLN A 78 -19.95 -9.38 -15.17
C GLN A 78 -18.59 -9.66 -15.85
N TYR A 79 -17.61 -10.16 -15.09
CA TYR A 79 -16.23 -10.34 -15.55
C TYR A 79 -15.83 -11.81 -15.71
N VAL A 80 -16.41 -12.70 -14.91
CA VAL A 80 -16.05 -14.12 -14.85
C VAL A 80 -17.27 -14.98 -15.14
N ILE A 81 -17.20 -15.76 -16.19
CA ILE A 81 -18.26 -16.72 -16.56
C ILE A 81 -18.10 -18.01 -15.77
N GLY A 82 -19.18 -18.54 -15.21
CA GLY A 82 -19.15 -19.75 -14.38
C GLY A 82 -18.51 -19.51 -13.01
N GLN A 83 -17.97 -20.56 -12.38
CA GLN A 83 -17.31 -20.52 -11.06
C GLN A 83 -18.24 -20.00 -9.93
N ASP A 84 -19.51 -20.34 -9.96
CA ASP A 84 -20.53 -19.76 -9.06
C ASP A 84 -20.23 -20.01 -7.58
N ASP A 85 -19.77 -21.21 -7.23
CA ASP A 85 -19.44 -21.54 -5.84
C ASP A 85 -18.20 -20.76 -5.36
N ALA A 86 -17.16 -20.70 -6.20
CA ALA A 86 -15.97 -19.91 -5.88
C ALA A 86 -16.30 -18.42 -5.69
N LYS A 87 -17.16 -17.85 -6.55
CA LYS A 87 -17.61 -16.46 -6.43
C LYS A 87 -18.41 -16.22 -5.13
N ARG A 88 -19.29 -17.17 -4.76
CA ARG A 88 -20.05 -17.06 -3.49
C ARG A 88 -19.12 -17.05 -2.30
N PHE A 89 -18.23 -18.04 -2.22
CA PHE A 89 -17.26 -18.16 -1.13
C PHE A 89 -16.38 -16.91 -1.02
N LEU A 90 -15.83 -16.51 -2.14
CA LEU A 90 -14.95 -15.37 -2.22
C LEU A 90 -15.66 -14.07 -1.81
N SER A 91 -16.91 -13.87 -2.24
CA SER A 91 -17.71 -12.70 -1.90
C SER A 91 -17.99 -12.60 -0.40
N VAL A 92 -18.28 -13.72 0.27
CA VAL A 92 -18.51 -13.75 1.72
C VAL A 92 -17.20 -13.52 2.48
N SER A 93 -16.13 -14.21 2.10
CA SER A 93 -14.83 -14.10 2.76
C SER A 93 -14.26 -12.67 2.69
N VAL A 94 -14.35 -12.06 1.51
CA VAL A 94 -13.91 -10.67 1.29
C VAL A 94 -14.76 -9.70 2.10
N TYR A 95 -16.07 -9.85 2.09
CA TYR A 95 -16.96 -9.02 2.90
C TYR A 95 -16.61 -9.11 4.39
N ASN A 96 -16.43 -10.32 4.91
CA ASN A 96 -16.08 -10.53 6.32
C ASN A 96 -14.71 -9.91 6.67
N HIS A 97 -13.72 -10.05 5.78
CA HIS A 97 -12.40 -9.44 5.95
C HIS A 97 -12.49 -7.92 6.09
N TYR A 98 -13.16 -7.24 5.14
CA TYR A 98 -13.27 -5.78 5.18
C TYR A 98 -14.23 -5.29 6.28
N LYS A 99 -15.28 -6.05 6.58
CA LYS A 99 -16.13 -5.77 7.76
C LYS A 99 -15.28 -5.75 9.03
N ARG A 100 -14.40 -6.73 9.22
CA ARG A 100 -13.48 -6.79 10.37
C ARG A 100 -12.54 -5.59 10.42
N LEU A 101 -11.93 -5.21 9.29
CA LEU A 101 -11.02 -4.06 9.22
C LEU A 101 -11.71 -2.72 9.52
N LEU A 102 -12.98 -2.61 9.18
CA LEU A 102 -13.77 -1.38 9.34
C LEU A 102 -14.55 -1.35 10.67
N GLN A 103 -14.63 -2.46 11.36
CA GLN A 103 -15.26 -2.54 12.66
C GLN A 103 -14.32 -1.94 13.71
N LYS A 104 -14.76 -0.86 14.35
CA LYS A 104 -13.99 -0.26 15.46
C LYS A 104 -14.16 -1.14 16.69
N ASP A 105 -13.09 -1.35 17.42
CA ASP A 105 -13.12 -2.04 18.72
C ASP A 105 -14.16 -1.40 19.63
N GLY A 106 -15.21 -2.14 19.98
CA GLY A 106 -16.16 -1.73 21.00
C GLY A 106 -17.63 -1.82 20.61
N GLY A 107 -18.21 -3.00 20.66
CA GLY A 107 -19.64 -3.08 20.75
C GLY A 107 -20.40 -4.28 20.20
N ASP A 108 -19.81 -5.09 19.36
CA ASP A 108 -20.46 -6.34 18.93
C ASP A 108 -19.74 -7.54 19.55
N ASP A 109 -20.50 -8.42 20.20
CA ASP A 109 -20.02 -9.66 20.85
C ASP A 109 -19.47 -10.70 19.85
N VAL A 110 -19.40 -10.37 18.56
CA VAL A 110 -18.95 -11.29 17.50
C VAL A 110 -17.59 -10.87 16.96
N GLU A 111 -16.56 -11.60 17.35
CA GLU A 111 -15.22 -11.47 16.79
C GLU A 111 -15.15 -12.19 15.45
N ILE A 112 -14.78 -11.45 14.39
CA ILE A 112 -14.55 -12.02 13.05
C ILE A 112 -13.07 -12.36 12.93
N GLU A 113 -12.75 -13.64 12.83
CA GLU A 113 -11.38 -14.12 12.70
C GLU A 113 -10.74 -13.68 11.37
N LYS A 114 -9.41 -13.48 11.40
CA LYS A 114 -8.62 -13.22 10.20
C LYS A 114 -8.52 -14.50 9.39
N SER A 115 -8.91 -14.43 8.11
CA SER A 115 -8.80 -15.58 7.21
C SER A 115 -8.01 -15.21 5.95
N ASN A 116 -7.18 -16.16 5.49
CA ASN A 116 -6.58 -16.13 4.16
C ASN A 116 -7.35 -17.06 3.24
N ILE A 117 -7.35 -16.78 1.94
CA ILE A 117 -8.10 -17.55 0.95
C ILE A 117 -7.10 -18.30 0.06
N ILE A 118 -7.26 -19.62 -0.05
CA ILE A 118 -6.51 -20.44 -0.98
C ILE A 118 -7.43 -20.80 -2.16
N MET A 119 -6.96 -20.50 -3.37
CA MET A 119 -7.69 -20.78 -4.61
C MET A 119 -6.99 -21.92 -5.37
N VAL A 120 -7.65 -23.07 -5.50
CA VAL A 120 -7.11 -24.24 -6.18
C VAL A 120 -7.87 -24.46 -7.49
N GLY A 121 -7.15 -24.79 -8.54
CA GLY A 121 -7.71 -25.10 -9.86
C GLY A 121 -6.68 -25.02 -10.98
N SER A 122 -6.97 -25.60 -12.13
CA SER A 122 -6.08 -25.59 -13.30
C SER A 122 -5.78 -24.17 -13.80
N THR A 123 -4.71 -24.01 -14.57
CA THR A 123 -4.37 -22.74 -15.21
C THR A 123 -5.50 -22.30 -16.13
N GLY A 124 -5.77 -21.00 -16.19
CA GLY A 124 -6.81 -20.43 -17.04
C GLY A 124 -8.23 -20.45 -16.45
N THR A 125 -8.44 -20.96 -15.23
CA THR A 125 -9.78 -20.98 -14.59
C THR A 125 -10.23 -19.64 -14.02
N GLY A 126 -9.43 -18.58 -14.16
CA GLY A 126 -9.79 -17.22 -13.76
C GLY A 126 -9.45 -16.83 -12.31
N LYS A 127 -8.60 -17.61 -11.61
CA LYS A 127 -8.20 -17.31 -10.22
C LYS A 127 -7.68 -15.89 -10.03
N THR A 128 -6.69 -15.50 -10.81
CA THR A 128 -6.09 -14.15 -10.78
C THR A 128 -7.09 -13.07 -11.20
N LEU A 129 -7.96 -13.38 -12.17
CA LEU A 129 -9.00 -12.46 -12.62
C LEU A 129 -10.01 -12.18 -11.52
N LEU A 130 -10.43 -13.18 -10.77
CA LEU A 130 -11.33 -13.03 -9.61
C LEU A 130 -10.73 -12.08 -8.55
N ALA A 131 -9.48 -12.31 -8.14
CA ALA A 131 -8.81 -11.49 -7.15
C ALA A 131 -8.66 -10.03 -7.61
N ARG A 132 -8.22 -9.83 -8.85
CA ARG A 132 -8.09 -8.49 -9.45
C ARG A 132 -9.43 -7.76 -9.57
N THR A 133 -10.48 -8.47 -9.91
CA THR A 133 -11.82 -7.89 -10.06
C THR A 133 -12.38 -7.44 -8.71
N ILE A 134 -12.10 -8.17 -7.62
CA ILE A 134 -12.45 -7.78 -6.27
C ILE A 134 -11.72 -6.52 -5.85
N ALA A 135 -10.41 -6.46 -6.03
CA ALA A 135 -9.62 -5.29 -5.70
C ALA A 135 -10.12 -4.05 -6.45
N LYS A 136 -10.52 -4.21 -7.72
CA LYS A 136 -11.12 -3.16 -8.52
C LYS A 136 -12.47 -2.69 -7.97
N LEU A 137 -13.33 -3.62 -7.52
CA LEU A 137 -14.62 -3.28 -6.92
C LEU A 137 -14.46 -2.48 -5.62
N LEU A 138 -13.51 -2.89 -4.81
CA LEU A 138 -13.26 -2.29 -3.49
C LEU A 138 -12.38 -1.04 -3.55
N HIS A 139 -11.81 -0.74 -4.73
CA HIS A 139 -10.87 0.38 -4.94
C HIS A 139 -9.67 0.31 -3.99
N VAL A 140 -9.14 -0.89 -3.76
CA VAL A 140 -7.98 -1.11 -2.89
C VAL A 140 -6.73 -1.45 -3.70
N PRO A 141 -5.52 -1.16 -3.18
CA PRO A 141 -4.27 -1.55 -3.81
C PRO A 141 -4.21 -3.06 -4.05
N PHE A 142 -3.69 -3.45 -5.21
CA PHE A 142 -3.59 -4.85 -5.60
C PHE A 142 -2.23 -5.17 -6.20
N THR A 143 -1.54 -6.15 -5.64
CA THR A 143 -0.28 -6.64 -6.19
C THR A 143 -0.33 -8.15 -6.42
N ILE A 144 0.41 -8.60 -7.44
CA ILE A 144 0.60 -10.02 -7.75
C ILE A 144 2.07 -10.35 -7.54
N VAL A 145 2.31 -11.42 -6.84
CA VAL A 145 3.65 -11.95 -6.60
C VAL A 145 3.70 -13.42 -7.01
N ASP A 146 4.71 -13.77 -7.77
CA ASP A 146 5.00 -15.17 -8.10
C ASP A 146 5.79 -15.79 -6.93
N ALA A 147 5.24 -16.84 -6.34
CA ALA A 147 5.84 -17.51 -5.21
C ALA A 147 7.21 -18.13 -5.55
N THR A 148 7.48 -18.45 -6.81
CA THR A 148 8.74 -19.08 -7.25
C THR A 148 9.95 -18.15 -7.19
N VAL A 149 9.74 -16.82 -7.17
CA VAL A 149 10.82 -15.83 -7.04
C VAL A 149 11.12 -15.46 -5.58
N LEU A 150 10.27 -15.92 -4.65
CA LEU A 150 10.47 -15.69 -3.22
C LEU A 150 11.50 -16.66 -2.68
N THR A 151 12.50 -16.15 -2.00
CA THR A 151 13.55 -16.93 -1.35
C THR A 151 13.67 -16.56 0.12
N GLU A 152 14.30 -17.44 0.90
CA GLU A 152 14.67 -17.09 2.27
C GLU A 152 15.72 -15.97 2.27
N ALA A 153 15.65 -15.12 3.29
CA ALA A 153 16.57 -13.99 3.46
C ALA A 153 18.03 -14.45 3.37
N GLY A 154 18.77 -13.86 2.43
CA GLY A 154 20.19 -14.16 2.19
C GLY A 154 20.50 -15.08 1.00
N TYR A 155 19.49 -15.60 0.31
CA TYR A 155 19.65 -16.29 -0.98
C TYR A 155 19.36 -15.38 -2.16
N VAL A 156 19.78 -15.79 -3.36
CA VAL A 156 19.51 -15.04 -4.59
C VAL A 156 18.02 -15.17 -4.96
N GLY A 157 17.26 -14.10 -4.75
CA GLY A 157 15.82 -14.03 -5.00
C GLY A 157 15.21 -12.79 -4.34
N GLU A 158 13.90 -12.67 -4.39
CA GLU A 158 13.20 -11.58 -3.71
C GLU A 158 12.84 -11.98 -2.29
N ASP A 159 13.15 -11.13 -1.32
CA ASP A 159 12.75 -11.33 0.07
C ASP A 159 11.24 -11.15 0.25
N ILE A 160 10.65 -11.80 1.25
CA ILE A 160 9.22 -11.69 1.58
C ILE A 160 8.83 -10.23 1.83
N GLU A 161 9.73 -9.43 2.37
CA GLU A 161 9.55 -7.99 2.59
C GLU A 161 9.34 -7.20 1.28
N SER A 162 9.84 -7.71 0.15
CA SER A 162 9.63 -7.11 -1.16
C SER A 162 8.16 -7.07 -1.57
N ILE A 163 7.34 -8.02 -1.07
CA ILE A 163 5.89 -8.06 -1.29
C ILE A 163 5.22 -6.82 -0.71
N LEU A 164 5.58 -6.47 0.53
CA LEU A 164 5.04 -5.30 1.21
C LEU A 164 5.51 -4.00 0.53
N THR A 165 6.76 -3.97 0.09
CA THR A 165 7.30 -2.83 -0.66
C THR A 165 6.54 -2.63 -1.99
N ARG A 166 6.23 -3.70 -2.72
CA ARG A 166 5.42 -3.63 -3.95
C ARG A 166 3.99 -3.15 -3.67
N LEU A 167 3.37 -3.66 -2.61
CA LEU A 167 2.03 -3.22 -2.22
C LEU A 167 2.03 -1.73 -1.86
N LEU A 168 3.03 -1.29 -1.11
CA LEU A 168 3.21 0.12 -0.72
C LEU A 168 3.44 1.02 -1.94
N GLN A 169 4.22 0.57 -2.95
CA GLN A 169 4.39 1.30 -4.21
C GLN A 169 3.09 1.47 -4.98
N VAL A 170 2.26 0.40 -5.05
CA VAL A 170 0.94 0.47 -5.70
C VAL A 170 -0.02 1.40 -4.96
N ALA A 171 0.15 1.56 -3.66
CA ALA A 171 -0.59 2.48 -2.81
C ALA A 171 0.02 3.91 -2.79
N ASP A 172 0.91 4.26 -3.73
CA ASP A 172 1.60 5.55 -3.78
C ASP A 172 2.27 5.93 -2.43
N TYR A 173 2.83 4.93 -1.73
CA TYR A 173 3.44 5.03 -0.40
C TYR A 173 2.47 5.49 0.70
N ASN A 174 1.16 5.37 0.48
CA ASN A 174 0.13 5.63 1.48
C ASN A 174 -0.06 4.38 2.36
N VAL A 175 0.52 4.35 3.55
CA VAL A 175 0.47 3.20 4.47
C VAL A 175 -0.97 2.83 4.85
N PRO A 176 -1.87 3.74 5.27
CA PRO A 176 -3.26 3.42 5.58
C PRO A 176 -4.04 2.79 4.41
N GLU A 177 -3.67 3.09 3.18
CA GLU A 177 -4.26 2.50 1.99
C GLU A 177 -3.65 1.13 1.69
N ALA A 178 -2.34 0.99 1.84
CA ALA A 178 -1.63 -0.27 1.69
C ALA A 178 -2.13 -1.33 2.69
N GLU A 179 -2.45 -0.95 3.92
CA GLU A 179 -3.01 -1.84 4.95
C GLU A 179 -4.35 -2.48 4.55
N GLN A 180 -5.08 -1.85 3.63
CA GLN A 180 -6.35 -2.37 3.08
C GLN A 180 -6.14 -3.14 1.77
N GLY A 181 -4.90 -3.20 1.27
CA GLY A 181 -4.55 -3.81 0.01
C GLY A 181 -4.70 -5.33 -0.03
N ILE A 182 -4.75 -5.86 -1.24
CA ILE A 182 -4.82 -7.30 -1.51
C ILE A 182 -3.51 -7.74 -2.17
N VAL A 183 -2.88 -8.75 -1.60
CA VAL A 183 -1.74 -9.46 -2.21
C VAL A 183 -2.24 -10.80 -2.76
N PHE A 184 -2.02 -11.04 -4.04
CA PHE A 184 -2.26 -12.33 -4.68
C PHE A 184 -0.92 -13.03 -4.91
N ILE A 185 -0.73 -14.15 -4.22
CA ILE A 185 0.46 -14.98 -4.37
C ILE A 185 0.11 -16.10 -5.35
N ASP A 186 0.72 -16.08 -6.54
CA ASP A 186 0.54 -17.09 -7.56
C ASP A 186 1.59 -18.21 -7.43
N GLU A 187 1.29 -19.36 -8.00
CA GLU A 187 2.19 -20.54 -8.11
C GLU A 187 2.76 -21.06 -6.76
N ILE A 188 2.01 -20.89 -5.68
CA ILE A 188 2.44 -21.30 -4.32
C ILE A 188 2.72 -22.80 -4.20
N ASP A 189 2.11 -23.62 -5.07
CA ASP A 189 2.33 -25.07 -5.15
C ASP A 189 3.74 -25.42 -5.63
N LYS A 190 4.46 -24.51 -6.25
CA LYS A 190 5.83 -24.72 -6.73
C LYS A 190 6.89 -24.55 -5.65
N ILE A 191 6.58 -23.90 -4.53
CA ILE A 191 7.51 -23.74 -3.40
C ILE A 191 7.58 -25.05 -2.57
N ALA A 192 6.50 -25.82 -2.52
CA ALA A 192 6.38 -27.04 -1.72
C ALA A 192 7.06 -28.23 -2.40
N ARG A 193 8.38 -28.16 -2.67
CA ARG A 193 9.19 -29.29 -3.14
C ARG A 193 10.34 -29.55 -2.19
#